data_e34a6fe9ed3053a8bad3fbae34b0fc7c
#
_entry.id   e34a6fe9ed3053a8bad3fbae34b0fc7c
#
_cell.length_a   1.000
_cell.length_b   1.000
_cell.length_c   1.000
_cell.angle_alpha   90.00
_cell.angle_beta   90.00
_cell.angle_gamma   90.00
#
_symmetry.space_group_name_H-M   'P 1'
#
loop_
_entity.id
_entity.type
_entity.pdbx_description
1 polymer ?
#
loop_
_entity_poly.entity_id
_entity_poly.type
_entity_poly.pdbx_seq_one_letter_code
_entity_poly.pdbx_strand_id
1 'polypeptide(L)'
;MSRIAERLRALKIDLPAAPAPKATPQLPPGVISGKLLFCQGTLGHREGVFPYLGKVGDKLSVEEGYQSARLCAINHLAQAKAVLGDLDRITQVVQLHVFVNGAPGFEKAPLVANGASDLFLEVFGPQVGAGARASLSVPDLIFTAPVETTCIFEIL
;
A
#
# COMPACT_ATOMS: atom_id res chain seq x y z
N MET A 1 -15.50 -0.50 20.14
CA MET A 1 -14.13 -0.42 19.57
C MET A 1 -14.23 -0.80 18.10
N SER A 2 -13.50 -0.14 17.20
CA SER A 2 -13.56 -0.43 15.76
C SER A 2 -13.10 -1.86 15.46
N ARG A 3 -13.86 -2.58 14.64
CA ARG A 3 -13.58 -3.96 14.22
C ARG A 3 -12.20 -4.07 13.55
N ILE A 4 -11.88 -3.13 12.67
CA ILE A 4 -10.59 -3.12 11.98
C ILE A 4 -9.45 -2.79 12.95
N ALA A 5 -9.66 -1.89 13.92
CA ALA A 5 -8.65 -1.63 14.94
C ALA A 5 -8.33 -2.86 15.80
N GLU A 6 -9.33 -3.67 16.13
CA GLU A 6 -9.13 -4.96 16.82
C GLU A 6 -8.38 -5.95 15.95
N ARG A 7 -8.71 -6.01 14.65
CA ARG A 7 -8.04 -6.89 13.69
C ARG A 7 -6.57 -6.52 13.53
N LEU A 8 -6.25 -5.23 13.40
CA LEU A 8 -4.86 -4.75 13.31
C LEU A 8 -4.05 -5.13 14.55
N ARG A 9 -4.63 -4.99 15.76
CA ARG A 9 -3.97 -5.44 16.99
C ARG A 9 -3.72 -6.93 17.02
N ALA A 10 -4.70 -7.75 16.62
CA ALA A 10 -4.55 -9.21 16.55
C ALA A 10 -3.44 -9.63 15.57
N LEU A 11 -3.27 -8.89 14.46
CA LEU A 11 -2.22 -9.08 13.46
C LEU A 11 -0.87 -8.44 13.86
N LYS A 12 -0.82 -7.72 15.00
CA LYS A 12 0.35 -6.97 15.47
C LYS A 12 0.83 -5.93 14.44
N ILE A 13 -0.12 -5.27 13.78
CA ILE A 13 0.13 -4.21 12.81
C ILE A 13 -0.10 -2.87 13.49
N ASP A 14 0.98 -2.10 13.65
CA ASP A 14 0.93 -0.72 14.08
C ASP A 14 0.94 0.18 12.84
N LEU A 15 -0.09 1.03 12.70
CA LEU A 15 -0.14 1.99 11.62
C LEU A 15 0.79 3.17 11.94
N PRO A 16 1.70 3.53 11.02
CA PRO A 16 2.47 4.77 11.18
C PRO A 16 1.54 5.99 11.17
N ALA A 17 2.00 7.10 11.74
CA ALA A 17 1.37 8.37 11.47
C ALA A 17 1.42 8.63 9.96
N ALA A 18 0.29 9.05 9.36
CA ALA A 18 0.28 9.42 7.95
C ALA A 18 1.33 10.52 7.74
N PRO A 19 2.27 10.36 6.81
CA PRO A 19 3.32 11.34 6.64
C PRO A 19 2.71 12.70 6.30
N ALA A 20 3.03 13.71 7.12
CA ALA A 20 2.75 15.07 6.74
C ALA A 20 3.56 15.37 5.47
N PRO A 21 2.94 15.88 4.40
CA PRO A 21 3.68 16.20 3.19
C PRO A 21 4.76 17.23 3.52
N LYS A 22 6.01 16.88 3.30
CA LYS A 22 7.17 17.75 3.53
C LYS A 22 7.51 18.63 2.34
N ALA A 23 6.85 18.38 1.20
CA ALA A 23 7.09 19.11 -0.05
C ALA A 23 5.96 20.10 -0.35
N THR A 24 6.29 21.17 -1.05
CA THR A 24 5.30 22.11 -1.62
C THR A 24 5.01 21.74 -3.07
N PRO A 25 3.73 21.63 -3.49
CA PRO A 25 2.51 21.79 -2.70
C PRO A 25 2.30 20.63 -1.72
N GLN A 26 1.66 20.92 -0.59
CA GLN A 26 1.24 19.88 0.34
C GLN A 26 0.03 19.13 -0.24
N LEU A 27 0.24 17.87 -0.56
CA LEU A 27 -0.83 16.99 -1.04
C LEU A 27 -1.48 16.27 0.15
N PRO A 28 -2.82 16.10 0.14
CA PRO A 28 -3.51 15.35 1.19
C PRO A 28 -3.14 13.85 1.09
N PRO A 29 -3.26 13.10 2.20
CA PRO A 29 -3.03 11.64 2.17
C PRO A 29 -4.04 10.89 1.30
N GLY A 30 -5.16 11.51 0.99
CA GLY A 30 -6.17 10.98 0.08
C GLY A 30 -7.28 12.00 -0.18
N VAL A 31 -8.05 11.75 -1.23
CA VAL A 31 -9.16 12.61 -1.67
C VAL A 31 -10.43 11.76 -1.77
N ILE A 32 -11.52 12.26 -1.18
CA ILE A 32 -12.84 11.63 -1.29
C ILE A 32 -13.58 12.26 -2.49
N SER A 33 -14.11 11.39 -3.36
CA SER A 33 -15.02 11.76 -4.45
C SER A 33 -16.21 10.79 -4.45
N GLY A 34 -17.38 11.29 -4.13
CA GLY A 34 -18.56 10.46 -3.90
C GLY A 34 -18.32 9.45 -2.77
N LYS A 35 -18.42 8.17 -3.08
CA LYS A 35 -18.14 7.06 -2.16
C LYS A 35 -16.74 6.45 -2.34
N LEU A 36 -15.86 7.12 -3.04
CA LEU A 36 -14.51 6.61 -3.28
C LEU A 36 -13.47 7.48 -2.56
N LEU A 37 -12.53 6.79 -1.87
CA LEU A 37 -11.33 7.39 -1.33
C LEU A 37 -10.15 7.01 -2.22
N PHE A 38 -9.56 8.00 -2.86
CA PHE A 38 -8.32 7.88 -3.63
C PHE A 38 -7.15 8.17 -2.72
N CYS A 39 -6.37 7.16 -2.40
CA CYS A 39 -5.16 7.33 -1.60
C CYS A 39 -4.01 7.86 -2.45
N GLN A 40 -3.16 8.69 -1.84
CA GLN A 40 -1.92 9.14 -2.47
C GLN A 40 -1.00 7.95 -2.70
N GLY A 41 -0.22 7.97 -3.80
CA GLY A 41 0.81 6.99 -4.06
C GLY A 41 1.81 6.89 -2.91
N THR A 42 2.26 5.69 -2.57
CA THR A 42 3.19 5.45 -1.48
C THR A 42 4.25 4.41 -1.85
N LEU A 43 5.42 4.57 -1.27
CA LEU A 43 6.54 3.65 -1.36
C LEU A 43 6.58 2.72 -0.15
N GLY A 44 7.32 1.63 -0.24
CA GLY A 44 7.52 0.67 0.84
C GLY A 44 8.49 1.19 1.92
N HIS A 45 8.04 2.13 2.72
CA HIS A 45 8.80 2.70 3.84
C HIS A 45 7.99 2.65 5.14
N ARG A 46 8.67 2.76 6.26
CA ARG A 46 8.07 3.02 7.57
C ARG A 46 8.63 4.34 8.11
N GLU A 47 7.77 5.35 8.20
CA GLU A 47 8.14 6.69 8.72
C GLU A 47 9.36 7.30 8.01
N GLY A 48 9.47 7.08 6.69
CA GLY A 48 10.57 7.58 5.86
C GLY A 48 11.82 6.70 5.85
N VAL A 49 11.84 5.60 6.60
CA VAL A 49 12.93 4.63 6.59
C VAL A 49 12.57 3.50 5.61
N PHE A 50 13.46 3.25 4.65
CA PHE A 50 13.32 2.20 3.64
C PHE A 50 14.12 0.97 4.07
N PRO A 51 13.47 -0.14 4.47
CA PRO A 51 14.21 -1.36 4.81
C PRO A 51 14.80 -2.05 3.58
N TYR A 52 14.23 -1.79 2.39
CA TYR A 52 14.66 -2.38 1.13
C TYR A 52 14.86 -1.29 0.09
N LEU A 53 16.01 -1.30 -0.59
CA LEU A 53 16.34 -0.39 -1.69
C LEU A 53 17.05 -1.16 -2.81
N GLY A 54 16.59 -0.97 -4.05
CA GLY A 54 17.15 -1.61 -5.22
C GLY A 54 16.10 -2.27 -6.10
N LYS A 55 16.56 -2.88 -7.20
CA LYS A 55 15.70 -3.57 -8.16
C LYS A 55 15.39 -4.98 -7.67
N VAL A 56 14.12 -5.38 -7.79
CA VAL A 56 13.70 -6.75 -7.56
C VAL A 56 14.12 -7.63 -8.74
N GLY A 57 14.69 -8.77 -8.44
CA GLY A 57 15.27 -9.67 -9.44
C GLY A 57 16.75 -9.40 -9.77
N ASP A 58 17.34 -8.40 -9.11
CA ASP A 58 18.77 -8.09 -9.12
C ASP A 58 19.26 -8.00 -7.68
N LYS A 59 19.31 -6.81 -7.10
CA LYS A 59 19.77 -6.58 -5.72
C LYS A 59 18.82 -7.16 -4.67
N LEU A 60 17.51 -7.16 -4.96
CA LEU A 60 16.48 -7.64 -4.06
C LEU A 60 15.80 -8.91 -4.58
N SER A 61 15.45 -9.79 -3.66
CA SER A 61 14.63 -10.97 -3.92
C SER A 61 13.15 -10.60 -4.12
N VAL A 62 12.37 -11.53 -4.67
CA VAL A 62 10.90 -11.42 -4.74
C VAL A 62 10.29 -11.26 -3.34
N GLU A 63 10.82 -11.98 -2.34
CA GLU A 63 10.34 -11.88 -0.96
C GLU A 63 10.58 -10.50 -0.36
N GLU A 64 11.73 -9.89 -0.57
CA GLU A 64 12.00 -8.52 -0.12
C GLU A 64 11.10 -7.51 -0.84
N GLY A 65 10.81 -7.71 -2.12
CA GLY A 65 9.81 -6.94 -2.85
C GLY A 65 8.40 -7.11 -2.28
N TYR A 66 8.01 -8.35 -1.95
CA TYR A 66 6.74 -8.67 -1.28
C TYR A 66 6.61 -7.91 0.05
N GLN A 67 7.65 -7.91 0.88
CA GLN A 67 7.64 -7.18 2.15
C GLN A 67 7.54 -5.66 1.93
N SER A 68 8.17 -5.13 0.89
CA SER A 68 8.03 -3.71 0.53
C SER A 68 6.60 -3.39 0.08
N ALA A 69 5.96 -4.22 -0.73
CA ALA A 69 4.56 -4.06 -1.13
C ALA A 69 3.61 -4.12 0.09
N ARG A 70 3.90 -4.98 1.06
CA ARG A 70 3.16 -5.07 2.32
C ARG A 70 3.26 -3.76 3.12
N LEU A 71 4.44 -3.14 3.19
CA LEU A 71 4.61 -1.81 3.80
C LEU A 71 3.80 -0.72 3.08
N CYS A 72 3.73 -0.75 1.75
CA CYS A 72 2.86 0.16 0.99
C CYS A 72 1.40 0.04 1.42
N ALA A 73 0.88 -1.19 1.57
CA ALA A 73 -0.50 -1.40 2.02
C ALA A 73 -0.74 -0.89 3.45
N ILE A 74 0.21 -1.07 4.36
CA ILE A 74 0.15 -0.48 5.72
C ILE A 74 0.08 1.05 5.63
N ASN A 75 0.87 1.66 4.75
CA ASN A 75 0.84 3.11 4.54
C ASN A 75 -0.51 3.59 3.98
N HIS A 76 -1.14 2.83 3.07
CA HIS A 76 -2.50 3.13 2.58
C HIS A 76 -3.54 3.06 3.71
N LEU A 77 -3.44 2.11 4.63
CA LEU A 77 -4.31 2.06 5.80
C LEU A 77 -4.11 3.28 6.71
N ALA A 78 -2.87 3.72 6.89
CA ALA A 78 -2.57 4.94 7.65
C ALA A 78 -3.13 6.19 6.98
N GLN A 79 -2.99 6.31 5.65
CA GLN A 79 -3.58 7.40 4.86
C GLN A 79 -5.11 7.40 4.96
N ALA A 80 -5.75 6.24 4.79
CA ALA A 80 -7.18 6.09 4.91
C ALA A 80 -7.67 6.47 6.32
N LYS A 81 -6.97 6.04 7.36
CA LYS A 81 -7.30 6.41 8.74
C LYS A 81 -7.19 7.92 8.99
N ALA A 82 -6.17 8.56 8.42
CA ALA A 82 -6.00 10.01 8.54
C ALA A 82 -7.16 10.79 7.89
N VAL A 83 -7.70 10.29 6.77
CA VAL A 83 -8.82 10.94 6.05
C VAL A 83 -10.17 10.58 6.67
N LEU A 84 -10.38 9.32 7.06
CA LEU A 84 -11.68 8.80 7.48
C LEU A 84 -11.90 8.87 9.00
N GLY A 85 -10.83 8.88 9.79
CA GLY A 85 -10.87 8.73 11.25
C GLY A 85 -11.06 7.27 11.70
N ASP A 86 -11.93 6.52 11.04
CA ASP A 86 -12.19 5.10 11.33
C ASP A 86 -12.16 4.25 10.06
N LEU A 87 -11.37 3.18 10.09
CA LEU A 87 -11.22 2.25 8.96
C LEU A 87 -12.45 1.33 8.77
N ASP A 88 -13.34 1.22 9.76
CA ASP A 88 -14.61 0.50 9.62
C ASP A 88 -15.55 1.14 8.57
N ARG A 89 -15.24 2.37 8.14
CA ARG A 89 -15.93 3.04 7.02
C ARG A 89 -15.56 2.48 5.64
N ILE A 90 -14.49 1.70 5.52
CA ILE A 90 -14.12 1.05 4.27
C ILE A 90 -15.03 -0.14 4.02
N THR A 91 -15.72 -0.14 2.88
CA THR A 91 -16.64 -1.20 2.45
C THR A 91 -16.05 -2.12 1.40
N GLN A 92 -15.04 -1.65 0.65
CA GLN A 92 -14.38 -2.43 -0.40
C GLN A 92 -13.00 -1.87 -0.71
N VAL A 93 -12.01 -2.73 -0.92
CA VAL A 93 -10.81 -2.40 -1.69
C VAL A 93 -11.21 -2.45 -3.17
N VAL A 94 -11.31 -1.29 -3.82
CA VAL A 94 -11.80 -1.21 -5.21
C VAL A 94 -10.68 -1.52 -6.18
N GLN A 95 -9.55 -0.83 -6.02
CA GLN A 95 -8.43 -0.96 -6.95
C GLN A 95 -7.09 -0.81 -6.22
N LEU A 96 -6.13 -1.62 -6.65
CA LEU A 96 -4.74 -1.58 -6.23
C LEU A 96 -3.84 -1.63 -7.46
N HIS A 97 -3.03 -0.61 -7.67
CA HIS A 97 -1.95 -0.64 -8.65
C HIS A 97 -0.63 -0.81 -7.93
N VAL A 98 0.17 -1.75 -8.41
CA VAL A 98 1.50 -2.05 -7.86
C VAL A 98 2.54 -1.90 -8.96
N PHE A 99 3.44 -0.95 -8.77
CA PHE A 99 4.58 -0.69 -9.64
C PHE A 99 5.83 -1.27 -8.97
N VAL A 100 6.46 -2.22 -9.63
CA VAL A 100 7.66 -2.90 -9.14
C VAL A 100 8.88 -2.40 -9.90
N ASN A 101 9.85 -1.86 -9.19
CA ASN A 101 11.16 -1.53 -9.75
C ASN A 101 11.92 -2.83 -10.06
N GLY A 102 11.65 -3.39 -11.23
CA GLY A 102 12.18 -4.69 -11.64
C GLY A 102 13.50 -4.58 -12.39
N ALA A 103 14.34 -5.61 -12.25
CA ALA A 103 15.48 -5.80 -13.14
C ALA A 103 15.01 -5.95 -14.61
N PRO A 104 15.85 -5.69 -15.62
CA PRO A 104 15.47 -5.92 -17.00
C PRO A 104 14.94 -7.34 -17.22
N GLY A 105 13.74 -7.47 -17.81
CA GLY A 105 13.07 -8.76 -18.03
C GLY A 105 12.42 -9.37 -16.79
N PHE A 106 12.25 -8.63 -15.69
CA PHE A 106 11.57 -9.12 -14.50
C PHE A 106 10.07 -9.32 -14.75
N GLU A 107 9.59 -10.56 -14.65
CA GLU A 107 8.22 -10.95 -14.96
C GLU A 107 7.38 -11.32 -13.71
N LYS A 108 8.01 -11.30 -12.52
CA LYS A 108 7.36 -11.76 -11.27
C LYS A 108 6.72 -10.63 -10.46
N ALA A 109 6.36 -9.50 -11.11
CA ALA A 109 5.68 -8.39 -10.44
C ALA A 109 4.38 -8.82 -9.72
N PRO A 110 3.55 -9.75 -10.23
CA PRO A 110 2.38 -10.23 -9.48
C PRO A 110 2.71 -10.90 -8.15
N LEU A 111 3.83 -11.61 -8.05
CA LEU A 111 4.27 -12.24 -6.78
C LEU A 111 4.68 -11.19 -5.75
N VAL A 112 5.35 -10.14 -6.18
CA VAL A 112 5.68 -8.98 -5.34
C VAL A 112 4.41 -8.27 -4.87
N ALA A 113 3.48 -8.04 -5.77
CA ALA A 113 2.20 -7.37 -5.50
C ALA A 113 1.33 -8.11 -4.48
N ASN A 114 1.49 -9.43 -4.35
CA ASN A 114 0.78 -10.23 -3.35
C ASN A 114 1.02 -9.71 -1.93
N GLY A 115 2.16 -9.08 -1.63
CA GLY A 115 2.42 -8.50 -0.32
C GLY A 115 1.37 -7.47 0.11
N ALA A 116 0.93 -6.62 -0.81
CA ALA A 116 -0.13 -5.66 -0.53
C ALA A 116 -1.52 -6.31 -0.52
N SER A 117 -1.81 -7.19 -1.47
CA SER A 117 -3.10 -7.88 -1.53
C SER A 117 -3.36 -8.76 -0.33
N ASP A 118 -2.36 -9.53 0.11
CA ASP A 118 -2.47 -10.41 1.27
C ASP A 118 -2.75 -9.60 2.55
N LEU A 119 -2.09 -8.44 2.72
CA LEU A 119 -2.37 -7.56 3.84
C LEU A 119 -3.84 -7.12 3.87
N PHE A 120 -4.37 -6.67 2.74
CA PHE A 120 -5.77 -6.23 2.68
C PHE A 120 -6.74 -7.39 2.94
N LEU A 121 -6.45 -8.59 2.46
CA LEU A 121 -7.23 -9.79 2.76
C LEU A 121 -7.17 -10.16 4.25
N GLU A 122 -6.00 -10.07 4.87
CA GLU A 122 -5.83 -10.32 6.30
C GLU A 122 -6.61 -9.32 7.15
N VAL A 123 -6.59 -8.04 6.78
CA VAL A 123 -7.22 -6.96 7.55
C VAL A 123 -8.73 -6.93 7.36
N PHE A 124 -9.22 -6.99 6.12
CA PHE A 124 -10.63 -6.78 5.78
C PHE A 124 -11.40 -8.08 5.52
N GLY A 125 -10.71 -9.20 5.34
CA GLY A 125 -11.31 -10.44 4.90
C GLY A 125 -11.50 -10.51 3.37
N PRO A 126 -11.84 -11.70 2.83
CA PRO A 126 -11.85 -11.93 1.37
C PRO A 126 -12.93 -11.14 0.62
N GLN A 127 -14.04 -10.80 1.27
CA GLN A 127 -15.13 -10.06 0.61
C GLN A 127 -14.78 -8.59 0.39
N VAL A 128 -14.20 -7.93 1.39
CA VAL A 128 -13.87 -6.51 1.36
C VAL A 128 -12.44 -6.26 0.88
N GLY A 129 -11.52 -7.15 1.23
CA GLY A 129 -10.08 -6.99 0.94
C GLY A 129 -9.68 -7.34 -0.49
N ALA A 130 -10.48 -8.12 -1.22
CA ALA A 130 -10.19 -8.51 -2.60
C ALA A 130 -10.62 -7.41 -3.57
N GLY A 131 -9.65 -6.65 -4.07
CA GLY A 131 -9.87 -5.60 -5.07
C GLY A 131 -9.33 -5.95 -6.44
N ALA A 132 -9.74 -5.19 -7.46
CA ALA A 132 -9.13 -5.26 -8.77
C ALA A 132 -7.67 -4.80 -8.70
N ARG A 133 -6.76 -5.51 -9.38
CA ARG A 133 -5.33 -5.25 -9.28
C ARG A 133 -4.65 -5.21 -10.64
N ALA A 134 -3.73 -4.25 -10.80
CA ALA A 134 -2.70 -4.30 -11.83
C ALA A 134 -1.33 -4.37 -11.16
N SER A 135 -0.43 -5.18 -11.71
CA SER A 135 0.95 -5.36 -11.25
C SER A 135 1.88 -5.18 -12.43
N LEU A 136 2.74 -4.18 -12.39
CA LEU A 136 3.60 -3.82 -13.50
C LEU A 136 5.06 -3.74 -13.04
N SER A 137 5.97 -4.24 -13.88
CA SER A 137 7.38 -3.94 -13.73
C SER A 137 7.68 -2.62 -14.43
N VAL A 138 8.36 -1.72 -13.71
CA VAL A 138 8.79 -0.42 -14.24
C VAL A 138 10.32 -0.34 -14.18
N PRO A 139 10.95 0.46 -15.08
CA PRO A 139 12.41 0.51 -15.14
C PRO A 139 13.04 1.17 -13.91
N ASP A 140 12.39 2.14 -13.31
CA ASP A 140 12.91 2.87 -12.15
C ASP A 140 11.79 3.42 -11.27
N LEU A 141 12.08 3.57 -9.98
CA LEU A 141 11.27 4.29 -9.00
C LEU A 141 12.16 5.27 -8.22
N ILE A 142 11.54 6.33 -7.74
CA ILE A 142 12.23 7.35 -6.92
C ILE A 142 12.89 6.69 -5.69
N PHE A 143 14.03 7.20 -5.28
CA PHE A 143 14.87 6.68 -4.18
C PHE A 143 15.37 5.24 -4.38
N THR A 144 15.32 4.70 -5.59
CA THR A 144 15.55 3.27 -5.83
C THR A 144 14.63 2.35 -5.00
N ALA A 145 13.48 2.84 -4.62
CA ALA A 145 12.48 2.04 -3.91
C ALA A 145 12.05 0.84 -4.77
N PRO A 146 11.85 -0.35 -4.19
CA PRO A 146 11.46 -1.53 -4.97
C PRO A 146 9.99 -1.54 -5.38
N VAL A 147 9.12 -0.85 -4.65
CA VAL A 147 7.67 -0.86 -4.91
C VAL A 147 7.06 0.51 -4.63
N GLU A 148 6.17 0.93 -5.53
CA GLU A 148 5.21 2.01 -5.33
C GLU A 148 3.80 1.48 -5.57
N THR A 149 2.82 1.98 -4.82
CA THR A 149 1.42 1.57 -4.99
C THR A 149 0.48 2.76 -4.95
N THR A 150 -0.67 2.61 -5.62
CA THR A 150 -1.85 3.46 -5.46
C THR A 150 -3.05 2.59 -5.09
N CYS A 151 -3.96 3.12 -4.30
CA CYS A 151 -5.13 2.38 -3.84
C CYS A 151 -6.39 3.25 -3.85
N ILE A 152 -7.52 2.63 -4.20
CA ILE A 152 -8.85 3.22 -4.13
C ILE A 152 -9.71 2.33 -3.24
N PHE A 153 -10.32 2.94 -2.22
CA PHE A 153 -11.30 2.29 -1.35
C PHE A 153 -12.71 2.83 -1.62
N GLU A 154 -13.71 1.94 -1.56
CA GLU A 154 -15.10 2.38 -1.38
C GLU A 154 -15.37 2.61 0.11
N ILE A 155 -16.18 3.61 0.41
CA ILE A 155 -16.47 4.05 1.77
C ILE A 155 -17.96 4.29 2.00
N LEU A 156 -18.38 4.19 3.26
CA LEU A 156 -19.74 4.56 3.69
C LEU A 156 -20.00 6.05 3.52
#